data_07533d49137e459bc625c0733ad0a46a
#
_entry.id   07533d49137e459bc625c0733ad0a46a
#
_cell.length_a   1.000
_cell.length_b   1.000
_cell.length_c   1.000
_cell.angle_alpha   90.00
_cell.angle_beta   90.00
_cell.angle_gamma   90.00
#
_symmetry.space_group_name_H-M   'P 1'
#
loop_
_entity.id
_entity.type
_entity.pdbx_description
1 polymer ?
#
loop_
_entity_poly.entity_id
_entity_poly.type
_entity_poly.pdbx_seq_one_letter_code
_entity_poly.pdbx_strand_id
1 'polypeptide(L)'
;PNNKESVISKIEQAVNSKLVETTDGLKDQFSLDKDDSGMSRVKKLFEEKVEEIKTANNNFFSELRVHLGMQETRAEEAEKGTQKGRDFETILYEKVAGLGQQLQDSTENVTGTVGAIPRSKVGDYIITLGETSGAPGRRLVVEAKKEQNYRLRDVIEELKQAKENRQSDCGIFVFAKGYEPVEMGDFKIDGNDFFCTVD
;
A
#
# COMPACT_ATOMS: atom_id res chain seq x y z
N PRO A 1 -70.12 -5.12 35.35
CA PRO A 1 -69.76 -4.76 33.96
C PRO A 1 -68.36 -4.12 33.85
N ASN A 2 -67.40 -4.27 34.74
CA ASN A 2 -66.12 -3.56 34.63
C ASN A 2 -64.87 -4.48 34.70
N ASN A 3 -65.02 -5.79 34.58
CA ASN A 3 -63.89 -6.68 34.77
C ASN A 3 -63.06 -6.94 33.45
N LYS A 4 -63.65 -6.74 32.28
CA LYS A 4 -62.93 -6.93 30.99
C LYS A 4 -62.02 -5.78 30.66
N GLU A 5 -62.40 -4.53 30.90
CA GLU A 5 -61.51 -3.35 30.70
C GLU A 5 -60.30 -3.39 31.65
N SER A 6 -60.50 -3.84 32.88
CA SER A 6 -59.41 -4.03 33.86
C SER A 6 -58.43 -5.13 33.46
N VAL A 7 -58.90 -6.20 32.81
CA VAL A 7 -58.01 -7.28 32.34
C VAL A 7 -57.22 -6.87 31.09
N ILE A 8 -57.88 -6.19 30.14
CA ILE A 8 -57.21 -5.65 28.93
C ILE A 8 -56.16 -4.64 29.33
N SER A 9 -56.47 -3.71 30.22
CA SER A 9 -55.50 -2.68 30.67
C SER A 9 -54.30 -3.33 31.39
N LYS A 10 -54.48 -4.40 32.15
CA LYS A 10 -53.36 -5.14 32.77
C LYS A 10 -52.50 -5.86 31.72
N ILE A 11 -53.11 -6.41 30.68
CA ILE A 11 -52.40 -7.07 29.58
C ILE A 11 -51.59 -6.00 28.80
N GLU A 12 -52.19 -4.87 28.47
CA GLU A 12 -51.54 -3.77 27.80
C GLU A 12 -50.33 -3.26 28.61
N GLN A 13 -50.49 -3.07 29.90
CA GLN A 13 -49.39 -2.67 30.79
C GLN A 13 -48.27 -3.71 30.83
N ALA A 14 -48.62 -4.99 30.95
CA ALA A 14 -47.62 -6.07 30.95
C ALA A 14 -46.87 -6.18 29.63
N VAL A 15 -47.56 -6.05 28.48
CA VAL A 15 -46.92 -6.03 27.15
C VAL A 15 -46.05 -4.82 26.97
N ASN A 16 -46.50 -3.64 27.34
CA ASN A 16 -45.68 -2.41 27.24
C ASN A 16 -44.47 -2.48 28.14
N SER A 17 -44.60 -2.95 29.39
CA SER A 17 -43.46 -3.14 30.28
C SER A 17 -42.45 -4.14 29.69
N LYS A 18 -42.92 -5.24 29.08
CA LYS A 18 -42.04 -6.24 28.49
C LYS A 18 -41.36 -5.72 27.20
N LEU A 19 -42.05 -4.90 26.39
CA LEU A 19 -41.47 -4.23 25.24
C LEU A 19 -40.36 -3.25 25.63
N VAL A 20 -40.59 -2.43 26.65
CA VAL A 20 -39.56 -1.48 27.15
C VAL A 20 -38.37 -2.25 27.68
N GLU A 21 -38.57 -3.25 28.53
CA GLU A 21 -37.48 -4.09 29.06
C GLU A 21 -36.67 -4.76 27.96
N THR A 22 -37.35 -5.30 26.93
CA THR A 22 -36.69 -5.93 25.77
C THR A 22 -35.92 -4.92 24.92
N THR A 23 -36.52 -3.75 24.69
CA THR A 23 -35.89 -2.68 23.91
C THR A 23 -34.65 -2.12 24.60
N ASP A 24 -34.73 -1.92 25.92
CA ASP A 24 -33.60 -1.44 26.72
C ASP A 24 -32.49 -2.53 26.80
N GLY A 25 -32.86 -3.80 26.95
CA GLY A 25 -31.93 -4.89 26.88
C GLY A 25 -31.22 -5.02 25.54
N LEU A 26 -31.91 -4.75 24.41
CA LEU A 26 -31.32 -4.69 23.08
C LEU A 26 -30.38 -3.49 22.93
N LYS A 27 -30.81 -2.28 23.40
CA LYS A 27 -29.95 -1.10 23.39
C LYS A 27 -28.65 -1.35 24.17
N ASP A 28 -28.77 -2.01 25.33
CA ASP A 28 -27.62 -2.35 26.17
C ASP A 28 -26.67 -3.33 25.47
N GLN A 29 -27.20 -4.32 24.76
CA GLN A 29 -26.42 -5.30 24.00
C GLN A 29 -25.69 -4.66 22.80
N PHE A 30 -26.27 -3.63 22.19
CA PHE A 30 -25.72 -2.92 21.03
C PHE A 30 -25.01 -1.60 21.40
N SER A 31 -24.92 -1.26 22.68
CA SER A 31 -24.23 -0.05 23.14
C SER A 31 -22.72 -0.22 23.00
N LEU A 32 -22.05 0.76 22.37
CA LEU A 32 -20.58 0.86 22.32
C LEU A 32 -20.00 1.40 23.64
N ASP A 33 -20.83 2.04 24.47
CA ASP A 33 -20.41 2.69 25.70
C ASP A 33 -20.50 1.77 26.93
N LYS A 34 -21.14 0.62 26.80
CA LYS A 34 -21.22 -0.39 27.87
C LYS A 34 -20.19 -1.48 27.63
N ASP A 35 -19.24 -1.59 28.55
CA ASP A 35 -18.12 -2.54 28.47
C ASP A 35 -18.54 -4.01 28.28
N ASP A 36 -19.70 -4.40 28.79
CA ASP A 36 -20.23 -5.76 28.71
C ASP A 36 -21.18 -6.00 27.53
N SER A 37 -21.41 -5.01 26.67
CA SER A 37 -22.28 -5.14 25.51
C SER A 37 -21.65 -6.06 24.45
N GLY A 38 -22.47 -6.73 23.65
CA GLY A 38 -22.02 -7.55 22.52
C GLY A 38 -21.18 -6.73 21.53
N MET A 39 -21.59 -5.47 21.27
CA MET A 39 -20.89 -4.59 20.36
C MET A 39 -19.55 -4.11 20.92
N SER A 40 -19.46 -3.84 22.22
CA SER A 40 -18.20 -3.50 22.89
C SER A 40 -17.19 -4.64 22.85
N ARG A 41 -17.67 -5.89 22.98
CA ARG A 41 -16.80 -7.08 22.81
C ARG A 41 -16.27 -7.21 21.39
N VAL A 42 -17.12 -6.99 20.39
CA VAL A 42 -16.68 -6.98 18.97
C VAL A 42 -15.65 -5.88 18.73
N LYS A 43 -15.87 -4.68 19.26
CA LYS A 43 -14.92 -3.58 19.18
C LYS A 43 -13.56 -3.94 19.80
N LYS A 44 -13.57 -4.50 21.02
CA LYS A 44 -12.34 -4.95 21.69
C LYS A 44 -11.58 -6.01 20.87
N LEU A 45 -12.29 -7.01 20.35
CA LEU A 45 -11.70 -8.03 19.49
C LEU A 45 -11.10 -7.44 18.22
N PHE A 46 -11.76 -6.44 17.63
CA PHE A 46 -11.23 -5.77 16.46
C PHE A 46 -9.98 -4.94 16.79
N GLU A 47 -9.99 -4.20 17.89
CA GLU A 47 -8.84 -3.43 18.37
C GLU A 47 -7.64 -4.34 18.69
N GLU A 48 -7.87 -5.48 19.34
CA GLU A 48 -6.84 -6.50 19.61
C GLU A 48 -6.24 -7.04 18.29
N LYS A 49 -7.09 -7.36 17.31
CA LYS A 49 -6.62 -7.87 16.00
C LYS A 49 -5.84 -6.82 15.21
N VAL A 50 -6.27 -5.57 15.26
CA VAL A 50 -5.52 -4.46 14.64
C VAL A 50 -4.15 -4.30 15.30
N GLU A 51 -4.06 -4.42 16.62
CA GLU A 51 -2.79 -4.31 17.34
C GLU A 51 -1.86 -5.51 17.08
N GLU A 52 -2.42 -6.73 16.99
CA GLU A 52 -1.66 -7.92 16.54
C GLU A 52 -1.07 -7.71 15.13
N ILE A 53 -1.88 -7.21 14.19
CA ILE A 53 -1.42 -6.93 12.81
C ILE A 53 -0.33 -5.86 12.80
N LYS A 54 -0.48 -4.78 13.56
CA LYS A 54 0.57 -3.74 13.68
C LYS A 54 1.87 -4.31 14.26
N THR A 55 1.76 -5.14 15.29
CA THR A 55 2.92 -5.78 15.91
C THR A 55 3.62 -6.73 14.94
N ALA A 56 2.85 -7.56 14.22
CA ALA A 56 3.39 -8.45 13.20
C ALA A 56 4.07 -7.68 12.06
N ASN A 57 3.48 -6.58 11.60
CA ASN A 57 4.08 -5.70 10.60
C ASN A 57 5.38 -5.06 11.10
N ASN A 58 5.38 -4.54 12.33
CA ASN A 58 6.59 -3.93 12.90
C ASN A 58 7.72 -4.95 13.06
N ASN A 59 7.40 -6.18 13.47
CA ASN A 59 8.37 -7.25 13.57
C ASN A 59 8.92 -7.64 12.19
N PHE A 60 8.05 -7.78 11.21
CA PHE A 60 8.42 -8.04 9.82
C PHE A 60 9.34 -6.94 9.26
N PHE A 61 9.01 -5.67 9.47
CA PHE A 61 9.87 -4.56 9.06
C PHE A 61 11.19 -4.52 9.85
N SER A 62 11.18 -4.91 11.13
CA SER A 62 12.41 -5.01 11.92
C SER A 62 13.32 -6.13 11.42
N GLU A 63 12.76 -7.29 11.10
CA GLU A 63 13.49 -8.41 10.51
C GLU A 63 14.05 -8.06 9.12
N LEU A 64 13.24 -7.37 8.29
CA LEU A 64 13.71 -6.83 7.01
C LEU A 64 14.85 -5.84 7.22
N ARG A 65 14.74 -4.93 8.20
CA ARG A 65 15.83 -3.99 8.52
C ARG A 65 17.09 -4.71 9.00
N VAL A 66 16.98 -5.74 9.82
CA VAL A 66 18.13 -6.54 10.25
C VAL A 66 18.76 -7.27 9.06
N HIS A 67 17.96 -7.84 8.16
CA HIS A 67 18.47 -8.48 6.94
C HIS A 67 19.07 -7.48 5.94
N LEU A 68 18.53 -6.26 5.88
CA LEU A 68 19.05 -5.18 5.04
C LEU A 68 20.19 -4.41 5.75
N GLY A 69 20.14 -4.25 7.06
CA GLY A 69 21.09 -3.47 7.88
C GLY A 69 22.46 -4.12 8.04
N MET A 70 22.61 -5.40 7.66
CA MET A 70 23.95 -5.97 7.42
C MET A 70 24.67 -5.29 6.23
N GLN A 71 23.96 -4.44 5.47
CA GLN A 71 24.52 -3.65 4.37
C GLN A 71 24.70 -2.15 4.73
N GLU A 72 24.00 -1.62 5.75
CA GLU A 72 24.07 -0.19 6.11
C GLU A 72 25.45 0.25 6.63
N THR A 73 26.17 -0.62 7.38
CA THR A 73 27.53 -0.32 7.84
C THR A 73 28.57 -0.23 6.71
N ARG A 74 28.27 -0.77 5.52
CA ARG A 74 29.09 -0.59 4.31
C ARG A 74 28.65 0.58 3.45
N ALA A 75 27.40 1.05 3.57
CA ALA A 75 26.84 2.11 2.77
C ALA A 75 27.31 3.51 3.20
N GLU A 76 27.56 3.75 4.49
CA GLU A 76 28.08 5.05 4.97
C GLU A 76 29.49 5.39 4.46
N GLU A 77 30.33 4.40 4.18
CA GLU A 77 31.67 4.61 3.61
C GLU A 77 31.66 4.74 2.06
N ALA A 78 30.69 4.14 1.38
CA ALA A 78 30.53 4.24 -0.09
C ALA A 78 29.84 5.54 -0.55
N GLU A 79 29.45 6.41 0.38
CA GLU A 79 28.68 7.64 0.14
C GLU A 79 29.40 8.77 -0.61
N LYS A 80 30.61 8.57 -1.09
CA LYS A 80 31.37 9.57 -1.84
C LYS A 80 31.62 9.13 -3.29
N GLY A 81 30.66 9.39 -4.17
CA GLY A 81 30.94 9.29 -5.60
C GLY A 81 29.85 8.63 -6.45
N THR A 82 30.01 8.71 -7.72
CA THR A 82 29.19 8.28 -8.87
C THR A 82 28.62 6.82 -8.80
N GLN A 83 28.92 6.06 -7.77
CA GLN A 83 28.50 4.68 -7.56
C GLN A 83 27.09 4.57 -6.95
N LYS A 84 26.63 5.64 -6.26
CA LYS A 84 25.36 5.66 -5.51
C LYS A 84 24.10 5.37 -6.35
N GLY A 85 24.06 5.88 -7.58
CA GLY A 85 22.92 5.71 -8.48
C GLY A 85 22.82 4.26 -8.97
N ARG A 86 23.93 3.69 -9.42
CA ARG A 86 23.99 2.33 -9.95
C ARG A 86 23.66 1.27 -8.89
N ASP A 87 24.09 1.51 -7.64
CA ASP A 87 23.79 0.58 -6.55
C ASP A 87 22.30 0.59 -6.23
N PHE A 88 21.64 1.76 -6.23
CA PHE A 88 20.21 1.87 -6.02
C PHE A 88 19.39 1.17 -7.12
N GLU A 89 19.73 1.46 -8.38
CA GLU A 89 19.09 0.82 -9.53
C GLU A 89 19.25 -0.70 -9.46
N THR A 90 20.44 -1.22 -9.18
CA THR A 90 20.71 -2.66 -9.10
C THR A 90 19.88 -3.33 -7.99
N ILE A 91 19.89 -2.75 -6.79
CA ILE A 91 19.13 -3.28 -5.64
C ILE A 91 17.63 -3.26 -5.93
N LEU A 92 17.13 -2.17 -6.51
CA LEU A 92 15.72 -2.07 -6.88
C LEU A 92 15.36 -3.11 -7.94
N TYR A 93 16.22 -3.32 -8.94
CA TYR A 93 16.01 -4.36 -9.95
C TYR A 93 15.89 -5.75 -9.34
N GLU A 94 16.78 -6.12 -8.44
CA GLU A 94 16.74 -7.43 -7.76
C GLU A 94 15.44 -7.62 -6.99
N LYS A 95 14.97 -6.59 -6.28
CA LYS A 95 13.68 -6.63 -5.57
C LYS A 95 12.50 -6.76 -6.53
N VAL A 96 12.46 -5.96 -7.60
CA VAL A 96 11.39 -5.99 -8.59
C VAL A 96 11.36 -7.32 -9.34
N ALA A 97 12.53 -7.84 -9.73
CA ALA A 97 12.64 -9.15 -10.38
C ALA A 97 12.21 -10.30 -9.46
N GLY A 98 12.57 -10.25 -8.18
CA GLY A 98 12.12 -11.22 -7.18
C GLY A 98 10.62 -11.22 -6.98
N LEU A 99 9.99 -10.04 -6.92
CA LEU A 99 8.53 -9.90 -6.87
C LEU A 99 7.86 -10.41 -8.16
N GLY A 100 8.41 -10.03 -9.33
CA GLY A 100 7.91 -10.50 -10.62
C GLY A 100 7.92 -12.02 -10.70
N GLN A 101 8.99 -12.68 -10.27
CA GLN A 101 9.06 -14.14 -10.24
C GLN A 101 7.98 -14.77 -9.35
N GLN A 102 7.72 -14.19 -8.16
CA GLN A 102 6.67 -14.67 -7.26
C GLN A 102 5.27 -14.52 -7.86
N LEU A 103 5.05 -13.44 -8.62
CA LEU A 103 3.77 -13.14 -9.27
C LEU A 103 3.64 -13.79 -10.66
N GLN A 104 4.66 -14.52 -11.12
CA GLN A 104 4.76 -15.10 -12.47
C GLN A 104 4.78 -14.03 -13.57
N ASP A 105 5.29 -12.83 -13.25
CA ASP A 105 5.54 -11.76 -14.20
C ASP A 105 6.96 -11.86 -14.76
N SER A 106 7.17 -11.34 -15.97
CA SER A 106 8.50 -11.23 -16.57
C SER A 106 9.09 -9.85 -16.26
N THR A 107 10.32 -9.81 -15.78
CA THR A 107 11.05 -8.54 -15.50
C THR A 107 12.33 -8.50 -16.34
N GLU A 108 12.50 -7.40 -17.06
CA GLU A 108 13.65 -7.17 -17.95
C GLU A 108 14.39 -5.89 -17.52
N ASN A 109 15.70 -5.98 -17.34
CA ASN A 109 16.56 -4.82 -17.15
C ASN A 109 16.94 -4.23 -18.51
N VAL A 110 16.52 -3.00 -18.75
CA VAL A 110 16.76 -2.27 -19.99
C VAL A 110 17.58 -0.99 -19.76
N THR A 111 18.15 -0.85 -18.56
CA THR A 111 19.00 0.29 -18.19
C THR A 111 20.11 0.49 -19.23
N GLY A 112 20.26 1.71 -19.71
CA GLY A 112 21.28 2.06 -20.68
C GLY A 112 21.05 1.54 -22.11
N THR A 113 19.99 0.77 -22.39
CA THR A 113 19.62 0.33 -23.75
C THR A 113 18.77 1.40 -24.45
N VAL A 114 18.89 1.52 -25.77
CA VAL A 114 18.05 2.41 -26.58
C VAL A 114 16.68 1.76 -26.78
N GLY A 115 15.59 2.51 -26.53
CA GLY A 115 14.22 2.07 -26.72
C GLY A 115 13.65 2.44 -28.11
N ALA A 116 12.32 2.62 -28.15
CA ALA A 116 11.60 2.99 -29.36
C ALA A 116 11.91 4.43 -29.83
N ILE A 117 12.23 5.32 -28.89
CA ILE A 117 12.63 6.68 -29.23
C ILE A 117 14.13 6.69 -29.59
N PRO A 118 14.52 7.17 -30.77
CA PRO A 118 15.91 7.19 -31.22
C PRO A 118 16.83 7.89 -30.20
N ARG A 119 17.91 7.22 -29.83
CA ARG A 119 18.90 7.70 -28.85
C ARG A 119 18.42 7.86 -27.42
N SER A 120 17.15 7.59 -27.11
CA SER A 120 16.62 7.65 -25.75
C SER A 120 16.87 6.31 -25.02
N LYS A 121 17.33 6.43 -23.77
CA LYS A 121 17.59 5.30 -22.88
C LYS A 121 16.73 5.35 -21.61
N VAL A 122 15.75 6.25 -21.56
CA VAL A 122 14.86 6.45 -20.41
C VAL A 122 14.01 5.19 -20.18
N GLY A 123 13.80 4.83 -18.93
CA GLY A 123 13.15 3.60 -18.49
C GLY A 123 14.17 2.50 -18.16
N ASP A 124 14.26 2.12 -16.90
CA ASP A 124 15.28 1.20 -16.38
C ASP A 124 14.86 -0.26 -16.46
N TYR A 125 13.60 -0.57 -16.11
CA TYR A 125 13.08 -1.95 -16.13
C TYR A 125 11.74 -1.99 -16.84
N ILE A 126 11.44 -3.16 -17.41
CA ILE A 126 10.12 -3.48 -17.96
C ILE A 126 9.58 -4.68 -17.19
N ILE A 127 8.35 -4.57 -16.69
CA ILE A 127 7.59 -5.66 -16.12
C ILE A 127 6.48 -6.01 -17.11
N THR A 128 6.42 -7.27 -17.54
CA THR A 128 5.31 -7.78 -18.35
C THR A 128 4.46 -8.69 -17.47
N LEU A 129 3.20 -8.34 -17.29
CA LEU A 129 2.28 -9.08 -16.42
C LEU A 129 2.00 -10.48 -16.99
N GLY A 130 2.12 -11.48 -16.13
CA GLY A 130 1.94 -12.88 -16.47
C GLY A 130 0.48 -13.28 -16.66
N GLU A 131 0.26 -14.50 -17.11
CA GLU A 131 -1.06 -15.06 -17.45
C GLU A 131 -2.01 -15.13 -16.23
N THR A 132 -1.48 -15.19 -15.01
CA THR A 132 -2.24 -15.24 -13.77
C THR A 132 -2.66 -13.86 -13.25
N SER A 133 -2.18 -12.78 -13.87
CA SER A 133 -2.52 -11.41 -13.51
C SER A 133 -3.92 -11.03 -13.99
N GLY A 134 -4.49 -9.96 -13.42
CA GLY A 134 -5.75 -9.38 -13.90
C GLY A 134 -5.65 -8.69 -15.27
N ALA A 135 -4.44 -8.55 -15.83
CA ALA A 135 -4.17 -7.88 -17.10
C ALA A 135 -2.96 -8.49 -17.83
N PRO A 136 -3.07 -9.76 -18.28
CA PRO A 136 -1.96 -10.48 -18.92
C PRO A 136 -1.37 -9.74 -20.11
N GLY A 137 -0.04 -9.77 -20.23
CA GLY A 137 0.69 -9.15 -21.32
C GLY A 137 0.80 -7.63 -21.27
N ARG A 138 0.18 -6.97 -20.29
CA ARG A 138 0.38 -5.52 -20.07
C ARG A 138 1.78 -5.25 -19.57
N ARG A 139 2.34 -4.15 -20.05
CA ARG A 139 3.71 -3.74 -19.78
C ARG A 139 3.75 -2.53 -18.87
N LEU A 140 4.59 -2.60 -17.85
CA LEU A 140 4.89 -1.50 -16.97
C LEU A 140 6.36 -1.13 -17.15
N VAL A 141 6.67 0.17 -17.20
CA VAL A 141 8.05 0.65 -17.12
C VAL A 141 8.33 1.16 -15.72
N VAL A 142 9.48 0.83 -15.21
CA VAL A 142 9.99 1.38 -13.94
C VAL A 142 11.16 2.32 -14.25
N GLU A 143 11.12 3.52 -13.69
CA GLU A 143 12.21 4.49 -13.66
C GLU A 143 12.66 4.65 -12.21
N ALA A 144 13.96 4.51 -11.96
CA ALA A 144 14.56 4.54 -10.63
C ALA A 144 15.46 5.77 -10.48
N LYS A 145 15.32 6.50 -9.37
CA LYS A 145 16.09 7.72 -9.18
C LYS A 145 16.61 7.89 -7.75
N LYS A 146 17.89 8.15 -7.64
CA LYS A 146 18.56 8.58 -6.40
C LYS A 146 19.30 9.89 -6.63
N GLU A 147 18.58 10.91 -7.08
CA GLU A 147 19.11 12.22 -7.39
C GLU A 147 18.21 13.30 -6.80
N GLN A 148 18.82 14.34 -6.23
CA GLN A 148 18.08 15.45 -5.60
C GLN A 148 17.69 16.51 -6.63
N ASN A 149 16.80 17.42 -6.20
CA ASN A 149 16.36 18.60 -6.95
C ASN A 149 15.40 18.31 -8.12
N TYR A 150 14.74 17.16 -8.13
CA TYR A 150 13.64 16.91 -9.04
C TYR A 150 12.40 17.71 -8.64
N ARG A 151 11.72 18.28 -9.63
CA ARG A 151 10.37 18.83 -9.46
C ARG A 151 9.34 17.80 -9.93
N LEU A 152 8.19 17.75 -9.29
CA LEU A 152 7.14 16.78 -9.62
C LEU A 152 6.77 16.81 -11.12
N ARG A 153 6.76 17.99 -11.75
CA ARG A 153 6.50 18.13 -13.18
C ARG A 153 7.54 17.41 -14.04
N ASP A 154 8.81 17.51 -13.67
CA ASP A 154 9.90 16.91 -14.42
C ASP A 154 9.85 15.37 -14.29
N VAL A 155 9.49 14.87 -13.10
CA VAL A 155 9.24 13.43 -12.84
C VAL A 155 8.10 12.88 -13.72
N ILE A 156 6.98 13.59 -13.80
CA ILE A 156 5.83 13.19 -14.62
C ILE A 156 6.21 13.15 -16.11
N GLU A 157 6.95 14.15 -16.59
CA GLU A 157 7.37 14.21 -17.98
C GLU A 157 8.39 13.11 -18.31
N GLU A 158 9.35 12.84 -17.41
CA GLU A 158 10.32 11.75 -17.59
C GLU A 158 9.64 10.39 -17.62
N LEU A 159 8.67 10.14 -16.74
CA LEU A 159 7.91 8.89 -16.74
C LEU A 159 7.06 8.72 -18.01
N LYS A 160 6.49 9.79 -18.52
CA LYS A 160 5.78 9.79 -19.79
C LYS A 160 6.71 9.39 -20.95
N GLN A 161 7.91 9.99 -21.00
CA GLN A 161 8.92 9.64 -22.00
C GLN A 161 9.38 8.18 -21.84
N ALA A 162 9.53 7.68 -20.61
CA ALA A 162 9.86 6.28 -20.35
C ALA A 162 8.78 5.34 -20.90
N LYS A 163 7.51 5.63 -20.68
CA LYS A 163 6.40 4.84 -21.24
C LYS A 163 6.43 4.80 -22.76
N GLU A 164 6.61 5.94 -23.41
CA GLU A 164 6.71 6.01 -24.86
C GLU A 164 7.94 5.24 -25.38
N ASN A 165 9.10 5.44 -24.74
CA ASN A 165 10.35 4.80 -25.08
C ASN A 165 10.33 3.28 -24.94
N ARG A 166 9.64 2.77 -23.90
CA ARG A 166 9.53 1.33 -23.59
C ARG A 166 8.23 0.70 -24.08
N GLN A 167 7.36 1.47 -24.73
CA GLN A 167 6.05 1.02 -25.22
C GLN A 167 5.26 0.34 -24.11
N SER A 168 5.13 1.02 -22.98
CA SER A 168 4.50 0.51 -21.75
C SER A 168 3.15 1.18 -21.49
N ASP A 169 2.22 0.42 -20.93
CA ASP A 169 0.83 0.85 -20.66
C ASP A 169 0.76 1.77 -19.44
N CYS A 170 1.65 1.54 -18.47
CA CYS A 170 1.71 2.30 -17.24
C CYS A 170 3.16 2.48 -16.78
N GLY A 171 3.41 3.47 -15.93
CA GLY A 171 4.72 3.78 -15.41
C GLY A 171 4.78 3.73 -13.89
N ILE A 172 5.94 3.37 -13.36
CA ILE A 172 6.24 3.41 -11.94
C ILE A 172 7.54 4.21 -11.78
N PHE A 173 7.48 5.36 -11.10
CA PHE A 173 8.66 6.14 -10.78
C PHE A 173 9.03 5.91 -9.31
N VAL A 174 10.25 5.45 -9.08
CA VAL A 174 10.73 5.06 -7.76
C VAL A 174 11.90 5.94 -7.34
N PHE A 175 11.74 6.68 -6.25
CA PHE A 175 12.83 7.40 -5.62
C PHE A 175 13.42 6.60 -4.46
N ALA A 176 14.72 6.73 -4.26
CA ALA A 176 15.30 6.45 -2.95
C ALA A 176 14.73 7.45 -1.94
N LYS A 177 14.36 7.00 -0.74
CA LYS A 177 13.73 7.85 0.27
C LYS A 177 14.61 9.04 0.63
N GLY A 178 14.00 10.24 0.69
CA GLY A 178 14.68 11.51 0.92
C GLY A 178 15.21 12.20 -0.34
N TYR A 179 14.97 11.62 -1.53
CA TYR A 179 15.32 12.20 -2.82
C TYR A 179 14.08 12.63 -3.62
N GLU A 180 12.90 12.28 -3.17
CA GLU A 180 11.62 12.59 -3.81
C GLU A 180 11.28 14.09 -3.75
N PRO A 181 10.55 14.62 -4.73
CA PRO A 181 9.95 15.94 -4.63
C PRO A 181 8.96 16.01 -3.45
N VAL A 182 8.98 17.11 -2.71
CA VAL A 182 8.12 17.32 -1.52
C VAL A 182 6.64 17.15 -1.86
N GLU A 183 6.21 17.57 -3.06
CA GLU A 183 4.82 17.50 -3.52
C GLU A 183 4.38 16.06 -3.87
N MET A 184 5.31 15.13 -4.02
CA MET A 184 5.02 13.74 -4.32
C MET A 184 4.60 12.97 -3.06
N GLY A 185 5.30 13.21 -1.94
CA GLY A 185 5.19 12.40 -0.73
C GLY A 185 5.72 10.97 -0.94
N ASP A 186 5.41 10.08 0.01
CA ASP A 186 5.91 8.70 -0.04
C ASP A 186 5.22 7.86 -1.14
N PHE A 187 4.00 8.22 -1.52
CA PHE A 187 3.25 7.52 -2.56
C PHE A 187 2.21 8.44 -3.21
N LYS A 188 2.14 8.39 -4.54
CA LYS A 188 1.17 9.15 -5.35
C LYS A 188 0.72 8.31 -6.54
N ILE A 189 -0.56 8.47 -6.92
CA ILE A 189 -1.11 7.94 -8.18
C ILE A 189 -1.55 9.11 -9.03
N ASP A 190 -1.24 9.06 -10.32
CA ASP A 190 -1.70 10.02 -11.32
C ASP A 190 -2.10 9.27 -12.60
N GLY A 191 -3.43 9.18 -12.84
CA GLY A 191 -3.97 8.34 -13.90
C GLY A 191 -3.60 6.86 -13.73
N ASN A 192 -2.81 6.32 -14.66
CA ASN A 192 -2.32 4.95 -14.64
C ASN A 192 -0.89 4.84 -14.11
N ASP A 193 -0.31 5.93 -13.63
CA ASP A 193 1.08 5.99 -13.22
C ASP A 193 1.22 6.04 -11.70
N PHE A 194 2.27 5.42 -11.20
CA PHE A 194 2.56 5.30 -9.79
C PHE A 194 3.90 5.98 -9.47
N PHE A 195 3.94 6.69 -8.36
CA PHE A 195 5.12 7.36 -7.85
C PHE A 195 5.31 6.92 -6.41
N CYS A 196 6.47 6.42 -6.06
CA CYS A 196 6.73 5.94 -4.71
C CYS A 196 8.19 6.14 -4.28
N THR A 197 8.40 6.06 -2.97
CA THR A 197 9.73 6.02 -2.37
C THR A 197 10.01 4.64 -1.81
N VAL A 198 11.27 4.25 -1.82
CA VAL A 198 11.75 3.03 -1.16
C VAL A 198 13.02 3.34 -0.35
N ASP A 199 13.16 2.66 0.79
CA ASP A 199 14.33 2.71 1.66
C ASP A 199 15.46 1.80 1.13
#